data_d1d7edf4111115b6ef33cdd0bb1bf93c
#
_entry.id   d1d7edf4111115b6ef33cdd0bb1bf93c
#
_cell.length_a   1.000
_cell.length_b   1.000
_cell.length_c   1.000
_cell.angle_alpha   90.00
_cell.angle_beta   90.00
_cell.angle_gamma   90.00
#
_symmetry.space_group_name_H-M   'P 1'
#
loop_
_entity.id
_entity.type
_entity.pdbx_description
1 polymer ?
#
loop_
_entity_poly.entity_id
_entity_poly.type
_entity_poly.pdbx_seq_one_letter_code
_entity_poly.pdbx_strand_id
1 'polypeptide(L)'
;MRSMIRRLLSILAGTIALLAILYLAGPIYELDTRTEATDIPKDPEALERWLNDGEATLGDVVPGAEKTIRWAHEDRRRTPLAIVYLHGYTATRQEVDPLCDELAATLQANVYYTRLAGHGRNPAAMGDVTGTDWLQDTRDA
;
A
#
# COMPACT_ATOMS: atom_id res chain seq x y z
N MET A 1 15.52 19.21 -48.74
CA MET A 1 15.70 18.05 -47.83
C MET A 1 16.64 18.35 -46.65
N ARG A 2 17.89 18.80 -46.87
CA ARG A 2 18.85 19.10 -45.76
C ARG A 2 18.39 20.17 -44.77
N SER A 3 17.71 21.24 -45.22
CA SER A 3 17.22 22.32 -44.35
C SER A 3 16.06 21.87 -43.46
N MET A 4 15.19 21.04 -43.98
CA MET A 4 14.06 20.46 -43.23
C MET A 4 14.56 19.51 -42.13
N ILE A 5 15.52 18.66 -42.47
CA ILE A 5 16.16 17.75 -41.49
C ILE A 5 16.82 18.55 -40.34
N ARG A 6 17.57 19.62 -40.69
CA ARG A 6 18.17 20.48 -39.65
C ARG A 6 17.14 21.11 -38.72
N ARG A 7 16.01 21.60 -39.27
CA ARG A 7 14.91 22.17 -38.47
C ARG A 7 14.30 21.13 -37.55
N LEU A 8 14.04 19.91 -38.04
CA LEU A 8 13.51 18.81 -37.22
C LEU A 8 14.48 18.43 -36.10
N LEU A 9 15.78 18.33 -36.39
CA LEU A 9 16.78 18.03 -35.36
C LEU A 9 16.90 19.15 -34.34
N SER A 10 16.77 20.43 -34.73
CA SER A 10 16.78 21.55 -33.78
C SER A 10 15.54 21.55 -32.88
N ILE A 11 14.35 21.23 -33.42
CA ILE A 11 13.12 21.11 -32.64
C ILE A 11 13.25 19.94 -31.63
N LEU A 12 13.72 18.79 -32.11
CA LEU A 12 13.92 17.61 -31.24
C LEU A 12 14.91 17.92 -30.10
N ALA A 13 16.06 18.56 -30.45
CA ALA A 13 17.03 18.94 -29.43
C ALA A 13 16.45 19.94 -28.41
N GLY A 14 15.68 20.92 -28.88
CA GLY A 14 14.99 21.89 -28.02
C GLY A 14 13.97 21.23 -27.08
N THR A 15 13.19 20.26 -27.61
CA THR A 15 12.24 19.51 -26.82
C THR A 15 12.93 18.68 -25.75
N ILE A 16 14.02 17.97 -26.11
CA ILE A 16 14.79 17.18 -25.13
C ILE A 16 15.39 18.09 -24.06
N ALA A 17 15.95 19.24 -24.43
CA ALA A 17 16.50 20.20 -23.49
C ALA A 17 15.42 20.74 -22.52
N LEU A 18 14.24 21.08 -23.07
CA LEU A 18 13.10 21.52 -22.23
C LEU A 18 12.66 20.46 -21.26
N LEU A 19 12.50 19.20 -21.71
CA LEU A 19 12.12 18.09 -20.84
C LEU A 19 13.18 17.83 -19.76
N ALA A 20 14.46 17.92 -20.10
CA ALA A 20 15.54 17.79 -19.13
C ALA A 20 15.51 18.92 -18.08
N ILE A 21 15.25 20.17 -18.51
CA ILE A 21 15.11 21.31 -17.59
C ILE A 21 13.90 21.09 -16.67
N LEU A 22 12.75 20.70 -17.20
CA LEU A 22 11.56 20.43 -16.40
C LEU A 22 11.79 19.30 -15.40
N TYR A 23 12.50 18.25 -15.80
CA TYR A 23 12.87 17.15 -14.91
C TYR A 23 13.82 17.60 -13.79
N LEU A 24 14.86 18.35 -14.12
CA LEU A 24 15.87 18.82 -13.15
C LEU A 24 15.35 19.92 -12.23
N ALA A 25 14.41 20.74 -12.71
CA ALA A 25 13.77 21.80 -11.93
C ALA A 25 12.50 21.33 -11.23
N GLY A 26 12.08 20.10 -11.45
CA GLY A 26 10.89 19.52 -10.81
C GLY A 26 11.07 19.40 -9.30
N PRO A 27 9.97 19.33 -8.55
CA PRO A 27 10.04 19.14 -7.11
C PRO A 27 10.67 17.78 -6.78
N ILE A 28 11.70 17.81 -5.93
CA ILE A 28 12.28 16.60 -5.35
C ILE A 28 11.50 16.30 -4.08
N TYR A 29 10.78 15.18 -4.06
CA TYR A 29 10.12 14.72 -2.85
C TYR A 29 11.11 13.88 -2.04
N GLU A 30 11.46 14.38 -0.85
CA GLU A 30 12.22 13.61 0.14
C GLU A 30 11.24 12.82 0.99
N LEU A 31 11.26 11.49 0.86
CA LEU A 31 10.46 10.62 1.71
C LEU A 31 11.05 10.60 3.12
N ASP A 32 10.26 11.01 4.10
CA ASP A 32 10.59 10.76 5.50
C ASP A 32 10.39 9.27 5.81
N THR A 33 11.47 8.56 6.04
CA THR A 33 11.46 7.12 6.32
C THR A 33 11.36 6.77 7.80
N ARG A 34 11.21 7.76 8.67
CA ARG A 34 11.05 7.54 10.11
C ARG A 34 9.67 6.96 10.39
N THR A 35 9.64 5.80 10.99
CA THR A 35 8.43 5.13 11.47
C THR A 35 8.49 4.98 12.98
N GLU A 36 7.35 4.99 13.64
CA GLU A 36 7.24 4.83 15.09
C GLU A 36 6.88 3.39 15.45
N ALA A 37 7.33 2.94 16.63
CA ALA A 37 6.93 1.63 17.11
C ALA A 37 5.49 1.68 17.61
N THR A 38 4.62 0.87 17.00
CA THR A 38 3.23 0.70 17.43
C THR A 38 3.14 -0.41 18.48
N ASP A 39 2.45 -0.15 19.58
CA ASP A 39 2.19 -1.18 20.59
C ASP A 39 1.05 -2.07 20.11
N ILE A 40 1.40 -3.11 19.36
CA ILE A 40 0.46 -4.05 18.77
C ILE A 40 0.14 -5.16 19.79
N PRO A 41 -1.14 -5.42 20.11
CA PRO A 41 -1.53 -6.49 21.01
C PRO A 41 -1.03 -7.86 20.55
N LYS A 42 -0.53 -8.67 21.50
CA LYS A 42 -0.01 -10.02 21.20
C LYS A 42 -1.07 -11.11 21.38
N ASP A 43 -2.08 -10.83 22.17
CA ASP A 43 -3.23 -11.70 22.34
C ASP A 43 -4.13 -11.64 21.11
N PRO A 44 -4.54 -12.79 20.53
CA PRO A 44 -5.28 -12.80 19.27
C PRO A 44 -6.62 -12.07 19.31
N GLU A 45 -7.36 -12.16 20.41
CA GLU A 45 -8.65 -11.47 20.54
C GLU A 45 -8.47 -9.97 20.72
N ALA A 46 -7.45 -9.57 21.49
CA ALA A 46 -7.10 -8.16 21.63
C ALA A 46 -6.60 -7.57 20.33
N LEU A 47 -5.83 -8.33 19.53
CA LEU A 47 -5.35 -7.93 18.22
C LEU A 47 -6.50 -7.71 17.23
N GLU A 48 -7.46 -8.63 17.16
CA GLU A 48 -8.62 -8.45 16.28
C GLU A 48 -9.47 -7.24 16.70
N ARG A 49 -9.69 -7.05 18.00
CA ARG A 49 -10.41 -5.85 18.48
C ARG A 49 -9.66 -4.58 18.10
N TRP A 50 -8.35 -4.54 18.32
CA TRP A 50 -7.52 -3.40 17.98
C TRP A 50 -7.59 -3.05 16.48
N LEU A 51 -7.53 -4.05 15.59
CA LEU A 51 -7.70 -3.86 14.15
C LEU A 51 -9.09 -3.33 13.81
N ASN A 52 -10.14 -3.98 14.32
CA ASN A 52 -11.52 -3.62 14.02
C ASN A 52 -11.88 -2.21 14.54
N ASP A 53 -11.43 -1.87 15.74
CA ASP A 53 -11.65 -0.55 16.32
C ASP A 53 -10.91 0.53 15.51
N GLY A 54 -9.67 0.26 15.07
CA GLY A 54 -8.90 1.13 14.20
C GLY A 54 -9.60 1.39 12.87
N GLU A 55 -10.10 0.35 12.21
CA GLU A 55 -10.84 0.50 10.95
C GLU A 55 -12.19 1.21 11.16
N ALA A 56 -12.90 0.93 12.26
CA ALA A 56 -14.18 1.55 12.57
C ALA A 56 -14.08 3.06 12.81
N THR A 57 -12.94 3.55 13.35
CA THR A 57 -12.74 5.00 13.58
C THR A 57 -12.72 5.81 12.29
N LEU A 58 -12.42 5.18 11.16
CA LEU A 58 -12.33 5.86 9.86
C LEU A 58 -13.71 6.15 9.26
N GLY A 59 -14.71 5.32 9.54
CA GLY A 59 -16.12 5.55 9.22
C GLY A 59 -16.50 5.43 7.73
N ASP A 60 -15.52 5.32 6.82
CA ASP A 60 -15.73 5.30 5.35
C ASP A 60 -14.95 4.19 4.64
N VAL A 61 -14.49 3.17 5.39
CA VAL A 61 -13.81 2.02 4.79
C VAL A 61 -14.82 1.22 3.96
N VAL A 62 -14.46 0.95 2.71
CA VAL A 62 -15.30 0.14 1.80
C VAL A 62 -15.38 -1.29 2.33
N PRO A 63 -16.58 -1.87 2.47
CA PRO A 63 -16.73 -3.24 2.92
C PRO A 63 -15.88 -4.22 2.12
N GLY A 64 -15.10 -5.03 2.81
CA GLY A 64 -14.16 -5.97 2.20
C GLY A 64 -12.76 -5.42 1.95
N ALA A 65 -12.51 -4.13 2.20
CA ALA A 65 -11.18 -3.53 2.07
C ALA A 65 -10.45 -3.37 3.42
N GLU A 66 -11.09 -3.74 4.52
CA GLU A 66 -10.57 -3.56 5.89
C GLU A 66 -9.26 -4.35 6.09
N LYS A 67 -8.38 -3.85 6.97
CA LYS A 67 -7.31 -4.65 7.56
C LYS A 67 -7.92 -5.86 8.23
N THR A 68 -7.43 -7.06 7.93
CA THR A 68 -8.01 -8.27 8.51
C THR A 68 -7.00 -9.39 8.64
N ILE A 69 -7.21 -10.26 9.63
CA ILE A 69 -6.46 -11.51 9.79
C ILE A 69 -7.37 -12.68 9.44
N ARG A 70 -6.87 -13.57 8.59
CA ARG A 70 -7.45 -14.90 8.36
C ARG A 70 -6.64 -15.91 9.15
N TRP A 71 -7.24 -16.48 10.14
CA TRP A 71 -6.61 -17.50 10.99
C TRP A 71 -6.71 -18.87 10.33
N ALA A 72 -5.59 -19.60 10.28
CA ALA A 72 -5.57 -20.97 9.80
C ALA A 72 -6.31 -21.95 10.75
N HIS A 73 -6.47 -21.58 12.00
CA HIS A 73 -7.07 -22.41 13.04
C HIS A 73 -8.10 -21.61 13.85
N GLU A 74 -9.17 -22.30 14.30
CA GLU A 74 -10.25 -21.68 15.10
C GLU A 74 -9.76 -21.11 16.44
N ASP A 75 -8.72 -21.72 17.03
CA ASP A 75 -8.09 -21.25 18.27
C ASP A 75 -7.16 -20.04 18.06
N ARG A 76 -7.09 -19.49 16.85
CA ARG A 76 -6.33 -18.29 16.48
C ARG A 76 -4.84 -18.33 16.87
N ARG A 77 -4.29 -19.54 16.99
CA ARG A 77 -2.87 -19.69 17.35
C ARG A 77 -1.95 -19.21 16.26
N ARG A 78 -0.73 -18.86 16.65
CA ARG A 78 0.35 -18.58 15.70
C ARG A 78 0.69 -19.83 14.90
N THR A 79 0.98 -19.63 13.65
CA THR A 79 1.43 -20.65 12.70
C THR A 79 2.94 -20.49 12.44
N PRO A 80 3.64 -21.57 12.05
CA PRO A 80 5.06 -21.50 11.70
C PRO A 80 5.39 -20.55 10.55
N LEU A 81 4.42 -20.37 9.64
CA LEU A 81 4.45 -19.41 8.53
C LEU A 81 3.28 -18.45 8.68
N ALA A 82 3.47 -17.21 8.33
CA ALA A 82 2.41 -16.23 8.15
C ALA A 82 2.58 -15.57 6.79
N ILE A 83 1.47 -15.25 6.16
CA ILE A 83 1.43 -14.49 4.91
C ILE A 83 1.02 -13.07 5.26
N VAL A 84 1.78 -12.09 4.79
CA VAL A 84 1.41 -10.68 4.85
C VAL A 84 1.19 -10.22 3.42
N TYR A 85 0.01 -9.71 3.14
CA TYR A 85 -0.31 -9.15 1.84
C TYR A 85 -0.36 -7.62 1.90
N LEU A 86 0.52 -7.00 1.12
CA LEU A 86 0.58 -5.57 0.87
C LEU A 86 0.06 -5.33 -0.55
N HIS A 87 -1.09 -4.68 -0.67
CA HIS A 87 -1.69 -4.41 -1.98
C HIS A 87 -0.97 -3.27 -2.72
N GLY A 88 -1.17 -3.19 -4.04
CA GLY A 88 -0.62 -2.15 -4.89
C GLY A 88 -1.32 -0.79 -4.76
N TYR A 89 -0.76 0.22 -5.43
CA TYR A 89 -1.35 1.55 -5.53
C TYR A 89 -2.74 1.47 -6.17
N THR A 90 -3.72 2.14 -5.59
CA THR A 90 -5.15 2.13 -5.97
C THR A 90 -5.87 0.79 -5.80
N ALA A 91 -5.25 -0.20 -5.19
CA ALA A 91 -5.81 -1.52 -4.98
C ALA A 91 -6.29 -1.76 -3.54
N THR A 92 -6.84 -2.92 -3.29
CA THR A 92 -7.17 -3.49 -1.99
C THR A 92 -6.85 -4.98 -1.98
N ARG A 93 -7.04 -5.66 -0.84
CA ARG A 93 -6.84 -7.12 -0.76
C ARG A 93 -7.65 -7.92 -1.79
N GLN A 94 -8.75 -7.36 -2.31
CA GLN A 94 -9.63 -8.01 -3.28
C GLN A 94 -8.96 -8.25 -4.64
N GLU A 95 -7.86 -7.55 -4.97
CA GLU A 95 -7.18 -7.73 -6.26
C GLU A 95 -6.53 -9.12 -6.42
N VAL A 96 -6.28 -9.82 -5.31
CA VAL A 96 -5.64 -11.14 -5.30
C VAL A 96 -6.57 -12.27 -4.85
N ASP A 97 -7.85 -11.98 -4.62
CA ASP A 97 -8.80 -13.03 -4.27
C ASP A 97 -8.94 -14.05 -5.42
N PRO A 98 -8.92 -15.36 -5.12
CA PRO A 98 -8.74 -16.02 -3.81
C PRO A 98 -7.29 -16.47 -3.53
N LEU A 99 -6.28 -15.98 -4.26
CA LEU A 99 -4.92 -16.53 -4.28
C LEU A 99 -4.30 -16.67 -2.89
N CYS A 100 -4.35 -15.60 -2.08
CA CYS A 100 -3.74 -15.63 -0.75
C CYS A 100 -4.47 -16.59 0.21
N ASP A 101 -5.80 -16.69 0.11
CA ASP A 101 -6.59 -17.60 0.92
C ASP A 101 -6.30 -19.08 0.53
N GLU A 102 -6.17 -19.40 -0.75
CA GLU A 102 -5.81 -20.74 -1.24
C GLU A 102 -4.38 -21.13 -0.83
N LEU A 103 -3.45 -20.18 -0.92
CA LEU A 103 -2.06 -20.39 -0.50
C LEU A 103 -1.98 -20.61 1.01
N ALA A 104 -2.71 -19.82 1.78
CA ALA A 104 -2.78 -19.95 3.23
C ALA A 104 -3.36 -21.30 3.66
N ALA A 105 -4.44 -21.72 3.02
CA ALA A 105 -5.05 -23.02 3.28
C ALA A 105 -4.06 -24.17 2.99
N THR A 106 -3.32 -24.07 1.88
CA THR A 106 -2.31 -25.09 1.49
C THR A 106 -1.15 -25.15 2.49
N LEU A 107 -0.71 -24.00 2.98
CA LEU A 107 0.42 -23.87 3.91
C LEU A 107 0.02 -23.96 5.38
N GLN A 108 -1.27 -24.02 5.69
CA GLN A 108 -1.82 -23.90 7.05
C GLN A 108 -1.28 -22.65 7.76
N ALA A 109 -1.21 -21.53 7.04
CA ALA A 109 -0.64 -20.27 7.47
C ALA A 109 -1.73 -19.26 7.82
N ASN A 110 -1.48 -18.43 8.83
CA ASN A 110 -2.27 -17.23 9.05
C ASN A 110 -1.98 -16.22 7.94
N VAL A 111 -2.99 -15.42 7.55
CA VAL A 111 -2.82 -14.32 6.59
C VAL A 111 -3.19 -13.02 7.24
N TYR A 112 -2.36 -12.03 7.11
CA TYR A 112 -2.69 -10.64 7.38
C TYR A 112 -2.82 -9.86 6.07
N TYR A 113 -3.99 -9.29 5.86
CA TYR A 113 -4.26 -8.39 4.76
C TYR A 113 -4.17 -6.95 5.24
N THR A 114 -3.25 -6.18 4.69
CA THR A 114 -3.17 -4.75 4.99
C THR A 114 -4.23 -3.98 4.23
N ARG A 115 -4.49 -2.79 4.71
CA ARG A 115 -5.07 -1.69 3.95
C ARG A 115 -4.15 -0.50 4.16
N LEU A 116 -3.41 -0.14 3.13
CA LEU A 116 -2.53 1.02 3.18
C LEU A 116 -3.35 2.30 3.35
N ALA A 117 -2.82 3.25 4.10
CA ALA A 117 -3.46 4.52 4.38
C ALA A 117 -4.04 5.15 3.10
N GLY A 118 -5.24 5.71 3.17
CA GLY A 118 -5.97 6.29 2.05
C GLY A 118 -6.66 5.31 1.11
N HIS A 119 -6.23 4.03 1.08
CA HIS A 119 -6.83 3.01 0.21
C HIS A 119 -8.12 2.42 0.80
N GLY A 120 -8.98 1.88 -0.06
CA GLY A 120 -10.24 1.26 0.37
C GLY A 120 -11.19 2.23 1.09
N ARG A 121 -11.11 3.52 0.80
CA ARG A 121 -11.91 4.60 1.38
C ARG A 121 -12.43 5.53 0.28
N ASN A 122 -13.10 6.61 0.65
CA ASN A 122 -13.47 7.64 -0.32
C ASN A 122 -12.24 8.24 -1.01
N PRO A 123 -12.34 8.72 -2.28
CA PRO A 123 -11.18 9.19 -3.04
C PRO A 123 -10.42 10.36 -2.39
N ALA A 124 -11.07 11.19 -1.55
CA ALA A 124 -10.41 12.31 -0.88
C ALA A 124 -9.40 11.83 0.17
N ALA A 125 -9.63 10.66 0.78
CA ALA A 125 -8.73 10.10 1.78
C ALA A 125 -7.30 9.87 1.26
N MET A 126 -7.12 9.70 -0.05
CA MET A 126 -5.79 9.56 -0.66
C MET A 126 -5.01 10.88 -0.67
N GLY A 127 -5.71 12.02 -0.67
CA GLY A 127 -5.07 13.35 -0.68
C GLY A 127 -4.38 13.72 0.63
N ASP A 128 -4.76 13.07 1.72
CA ASP A 128 -4.23 13.36 3.07
C ASP A 128 -3.10 12.41 3.48
N VAL A 129 -2.67 11.51 2.58
CA VAL A 129 -1.71 10.44 2.88
C VAL A 129 -0.33 10.77 2.33
N THR A 130 0.68 10.40 3.09
CA THR A 130 2.09 10.49 2.72
C THR A 130 2.72 9.12 2.50
N GLY A 131 3.88 9.08 1.84
CA GLY A 131 4.65 7.83 1.74
C GLY A 131 5.10 7.29 3.10
N THR A 132 5.25 8.14 4.11
CA THR A 132 5.59 7.76 5.48
C THR A 132 4.46 6.95 6.12
N ASP A 133 3.18 7.28 5.85
CA ASP A 133 2.04 6.52 6.36
C ASP A 133 2.04 5.09 5.79
N TRP A 134 2.38 4.91 4.51
CA TRP A 134 2.50 3.58 3.91
C TRP A 134 3.68 2.79 4.48
N LEU A 135 4.80 3.46 4.78
CA LEU A 135 5.92 2.81 5.47
C LEU A 135 5.52 2.38 6.88
N GLN A 136 4.73 3.19 7.60
CA GLN A 136 4.21 2.84 8.91
C GLN A 136 3.28 1.62 8.83
N ASP A 137 2.30 1.62 7.91
CA ASP A 137 1.43 0.46 7.68
C ASP A 137 2.22 -0.82 7.35
N THR A 138 3.28 -0.69 6.54
CA THR A 138 4.15 -1.81 6.18
C THR A 138 4.96 -2.33 7.36
N ARG A 139 5.39 -1.45 8.26
CA ARG A 139 6.10 -1.81 9.47
C ARG A 139 5.21 -2.54 10.46
N ASP A 140 3.96 -2.09 10.57
CA ASP A 140 2.99 -2.64 11.52
C ASP A 140 2.37 -3.97 11.03
N ALA A 141 2.57 -4.32 9.77
CA ALA A 141 2.13 -5.55 9.14
C ALA A 141 3.03 -6.75 9.50
#